data_dde0fc89b31bb218111176fa2d38a5b0
#
_entry.id   dde0fc89b31bb218111176fa2d38a5b0
#
_cell.length_a   1.000
_cell.length_b   1.000
_cell.length_c   1.000
_cell.angle_alpha   90.00
_cell.angle_beta   90.00
_cell.angle_gamma   90.00
#
_symmetry.space_group_name_H-M   'P 1'
#
loop_
_entity.id
_entity.type
_entity.pdbx_description
1 polymer ?
#
loop_
_entity_poly.entity_id
_entity_poly.type
_entity_poly.pdbx_seq_one_letter_code
_entity_poly.pdbx_strand_id
1 'polypeptide(L)'
;MRTKNLGKLLEKTTEPLSFGGFLRSARTNRDMTQTEMAQFLKISKSTLCDIEKGRQHVSIELAIKLAKKCGLSQVLAVECSIRDSLRRAGLKLTIELKQPA
;
A
#
# COMPACT_ATOMS: atom_id res chain seq x y z
N MET A 1 12.21 -15.37 3.86
CA MET A 1 11.54 -15.25 5.13
C MET A 1 10.45 -14.21 5.14
N ARG A 2 10.74 -12.97 4.73
CA ARG A 2 9.75 -11.90 4.72
C ARG A 2 8.61 -12.18 3.75
N THR A 3 8.94 -12.80 2.63
CA THR A 3 7.96 -13.18 1.63
C THR A 3 6.90 -14.11 2.21
N LYS A 4 7.32 -14.99 3.12
CA LYS A 4 6.38 -15.90 3.78
C LYS A 4 5.39 -15.16 4.65
N ASN A 5 5.84 -14.10 5.32
CA ASN A 5 4.96 -13.31 6.17
C ASN A 5 3.89 -12.60 5.34
N LEU A 6 4.28 -12.06 4.19
CA LEU A 6 3.32 -11.44 3.28
C LEU A 6 2.33 -12.45 2.75
N GLY A 7 2.80 -13.62 2.34
CA GLY A 7 1.92 -14.68 1.88
C GLY A 7 0.91 -15.11 2.94
N LYS A 8 1.37 -15.28 4.18
CA LYS A 8 0.48 -15.64 5.28
C LYS A 8 -0.56 -14.56 5.54
N LEU A 9 -0.17 -13.29 5.44
CA LEU A 9 -1.09 -12.19 5.62
C LEU A 9 -2.20 -12.23 4.58
N LEU A 10 -1.84 -12.45 3.32
CA LEU A 10 -2.81 -12.55 2.23
C LEU A 10 -3.72 -13.76 2.38
N GLU A 11 -3.18 -14.87 2.87
CA GLU A 11 -3.96 -16.09 3.07
C GLU A 11 -4.97 -15.94 4.20
N LYS A 12 -4.63 -15.21 5.25
CA LYS A 12 -5.47 -15.09 6.43
C LYS A 12 -6.60 -14.10 6.28
N THR A 13 -6.49 -13.17 5.35
CA THR A 13 -7.49 -12.15 5.17
C THR A 13 -8.35 -12.44 3.96
N THR A 14 -9.66 -12.25 4.13
CA THR A 14 -10.60 -12.35 3.01
C THR A 14 -10.76 -11.01 2.31
N GLU A 15 -10.21 -9.96 2.88
CA GLU A 15 -10.32 -8.62 2.29
C GLU A 15 -9.10 -8.29 1.46
N PRO A 16 -9.31 -7.56 0.36
CA PRO A 16 -8.18 -7.10 -0.44
C PRO A 16 -7.27 -6.20 0.36
N LEU A 17 -5.99 -6.24 0.04
CA LEU A 17 -4.98 -5.45 0.72
C LEU A 17 -5.22 -3.96 0.48
N SER A 18 -5.21 -3.17 1.55
CA SER A 18 -5.27 -1.72 1.44
C SER A 18 -3.92 -1.17 1.00
N PHE A 19 -3.90 0.10 0.54
CA PHE A 19 -2.63 0.72 0.20
C PHE A 19 -1.73 0.82 1.43
N GLY A 20 -2.30 1.15 2.60
CA GLY A 20 -1.53 1.20 3.84
C GLY A 20 -0.90 -0.13 4.18
N GLY A 21 -1.65 -1.21 4.04
CA GLY A 21 -1.12 -2.56 4.26
C GLY A 21 -0.05 -2.93 3.25
N PHE A 22 -0.25 -2.54 2.00
CA PHE A 22 0.72 -2.75 0.93
C PHE A 22 2.04 -2.06 1.25
N LEU A 23 1.98 -0.79 1.67
CA LEU A 23 3.17 -0.02 2.01
C LEU A 23 3.85 -0.56 3.27
N ARG A 24 3.06 -0.93 4.28
CA ARG A 24 3.59 -1.53 5.50
C ARG A 24 4.33 -2.83 5.21
N SER A 25 3.78 -3.66 4.34
CA SER A 25 4.43 -4.92 3.96
C SER A 25 5.76 -4.66 3.26
N ALA A 26 5.80 -3.66 2.37
CA ALA A 26 7.04 -3.28 1.71
C ALA A 26 8.08 -2.84 2.73
N ARG A 27 7.67 -2.07 3.73
CA ARG A 27 8.57 -1.61 4.79
C ARG A 27 9.12 -2.77 5.61
N THR A 28 8.23 -3.62 6.11
CA THR A 28 8.65 -4.73 6.97
C THR A 28 9.51 -5.75 6.21
N ASN A 29 9.24 -5.94 4.93
CA ASN A 29 10.07 -6.82 4.11
C ASN A 29 11.50 -6.31 3.95
N ARG A 30 11.71 -5.01 4.13
CA ARG A 30 13.02 -4.39 4.06
C ARG A 30 13.66 -4.22 5.43
N ASP A 31 13.01 -4.70 6.49
CA ASP A 31 13.47 -4.54 7.87
C ASP A 31 13.66 -3.07 8.25
N MET A 32 12.82 -2.19 7.72
CA MET A 32 12.89 -0.76 8.01
C MET A 32 11.91 -0.38 9.09
N THR A 33 12.33 0.53 9.95
CA THR A 33 11.42 1.17 10.90
C THR A 33 10.57 2.20 10.16
N GLN A 34 9.49 2.68 10.80
CA GLN A 34 8.69 3.75 10.22
C GLN A 34 9.51 5.01 9.99
N THR A 35 10.42 5.32 10.94
CA THR A 35 11.30 6.48 10.79
C THR A 35 12.19 6.35 9.57
N GLU A 36 12.81 5.19 9.39
CA GLU A 36 13.68 4.94 8.24
C GLU A 36 12.92 5.03 6.93
N MET A 37 11.74 4.40 6.87
CA MET A 37 10.92 4.42 5.65
C MET A 37 10.44 5.83 5.33
N ALA A 38 10.02 6.59 6.35
CA ALA A 38 9.59 7.98 6.15
C ALA A 38 10.71 8.81 5.55
N GLN A 39 11.94 8.67 6.06
CA GLN A 39 13.09 9.37 5.52
C GLN A 39 13.37 8.95 4.07
N PHE A 40 13.29 7.66 3.80
CA PHE A 40 13.49 7.14 2.45
C PHE A 40 12.46 7.69 1.48
N LEU A 41 11.21 7.78 1.89
CA LEU A 41 10.12 8.27 1.05
C LEU A 41 10.00 9.79 1.06
N LYS A 42 10.75 10.46 1.92
CA LYS A 42 10.73 11.94 2.10
C LYS A 42 9.35 12.42 2.52
N ILE A 43 8.75 11.71 3.45
CA ILE A 43 7.50 12.14 4.09
C ILE A 43 7.72 12.10 5.59
N SER A 44 6.81 12.72 6.35
CA SER A 44 6.93 12.68 7.80
C SER A 44 6.57 11.30 8.34
N LYS A 45 7.14 10.94 9.49
CA LYS A 45 6.79 9.69 10.17
C LYS A 45 5.30 9.65 10.49
N SER A 46 4.75 10.79 10.90
CA SER A 46 3.33 10.90 11.20
C SER A 46 2.48 10.58 9.98
N THR A 47 2.85 11.14 8.82
CA THR A 47 2.16 10.86 7.56
C THR A 47 2.24 9.38 7.22
N LEU A 48 3.42 8.78 7.32
CA LEU A 48 3.58 7.36 7.04
C LEU A 48 2.72 6.51 7.98
N CYS A 49 2.73 6.84 9.26
CA CYS A 49 1.92 6.12 10.24
C CYS A 49 0.43 6.18 9.88
N ASP A 50 -0.05 7.37 9.52
CA ASP A 50 -1.46 7.55 9.16
C ASP A 50 -1.81 6.77 7.89
N ILE A 51 -0.92 6.75 6.90
CA ILE A 51 -1.14 5.96 5.68
C ILE A 51 -1.21 4.47 6.02
N GLU A 52 -0.26 3.98 6.80
CA GLU A 52 -0.23 2.55 7.15
C GLU A 52 -1.46 2.12 7.94
N LYS A 53 -2.01 3.01 8.75
CA LYS A 53 -3.20 2.71 9.54
C LYS A 53 -4.52 3.00 8.82
N GLY A 54 -4.44 3.51 7.61
CA GLY A 54 -5.63 3.81 6.83
C GLY A 54 -6.34 5.09 7.26
N ARG A 55 -5.70 5.93 8.06
CA ARG A 55 -6.29 7.21 8.49
C ARG A 55 -6.16 8.28 7.42
N GLN A 56 -5.17 8.17 6.57
CA GLN A 56 -4.93 9.11 5.49
C GLN A 56 -5.06 8.41 4.16
N HIS A 57 -5.91 8.94 3.30
CA HIS A 57 -6.09 8.42 1.96
C HIS A 57 -4.91 8.83 1.09
N VAL A 58 -4.49 7.92 0.20
CA VAL A 58 -3.40 8.17 -0.73
C VAL A 58 -3.99 8.28 -2.13
N SER A 59 -3.72 9.40 -2.80
CA SER A 59 -4.18 9.61 -4.16
C SER A 59 -3.48 8.63 -5.11
N ILE A 60 -4.05 8.48 -6.30
CA ILE A 60 -3.45 7.62 -7.32
C ILE A 60 -2.04 8.09 -7.65
N GLU A 61 -1.84 9.41 -7.81
CA GLU A 61 -0.54 9.97 -8.13
C GLU A 61 0.48 9.68 -7.03
N LEU A 62 0.08 9.86 -5.78
CA LEU A 62 0.98 9.58 -4.66
C LEU A 62 1.27 8.08 -4.55
N ALA A 63 0.27 7.23 -4.78
CA ALA A 63 0.47 5.78 -4.76
C ALA A 63 1.52 5.36 -5.79
N ILE A 64 1.44 5.91 -6.99
CA ILE A 64 2.42 5.63 -8.05
C ILE A 64 3.81 6.08 -7.62
N LYS A 65 3.91 7.30 -7.09
CA LYS A 65 5.19 7.85 -6.67
C LYS A 65 5.84 7.01 -5.58
N LEU A 66 5.07 6.61 -4.57
CA LEU A 66 5.60 5.81 -3.47
C LEU A 66 6.01 4.42 -3.97
N ALA A 67 5.21 3.82 -4.85
CA ALA A 67 5.53 2.52 -5.42
C ALA A 67 6.83 2.56 -6.22
N LYS A 68 7.01 3.62 -7.03
CA LYS A 68 8.25 3.78 -7.80
C LYS A 68 9.47 3.85 -6.90
N LYS A 69 9.39 4.62 -5.82
CA LYS A 69 10.50 4.76 -4.89
C LYS A 69 10.85 3.44 -4.23
N CYS A 70 9.86 2.62 -3.96
CA CYS A 70 10.07 1.32 -3.31
C CYS A 70 10.38 0.20 -4.29
N GLY A 71 10.34 0.45 -5.59
CA GLY A 71 10.53 -0.58 -6.59
C GLY A 71 9.40 -1.59 -6.62
N LEU A 72 8.18 -1.15 -6.31
CA LEU A 72 7.00 -2.01 -6.24
C LEU A 72 6.13 -1.85 -7.48
N SER A 73 5.19 -2.77 -7.65
CA SER A 73 4.24 -2.72 -8.76
C SER A 73 3.37 -1.48 -8.69
N GLN A 74 3.44 -0.64 -9.70
CA GLN A 74 2.61 0.56 -9.78
C GLN A 74 1.15 0.18 -10.01
N VAL A 75 0.91 -0.86 -10.79
CA VAL A 75 -0.46 -1.33 -11.05
C VAL A 75 -1.12 -1.78 -9.76
N LEU A 76 -0.42 -2.58 -8.97
CA LEU A 76 -0.96 -3.04 -7.69
C LEU A 76 -1.19 -1.88 -6.73
N ALA A 77 -0.27 -0.92 -6.69
CA ALA A 77 -0.41 0.25 -5.84
C ALA A 77 -1.66 1.06 -6.21
N VAL A 78 -1.90 1.24 -7.52
CA VAL A 78 -3.08 1.96 -8.00
C VAL A 78 -4.36 1.19 -7.67
N GLU A 79 -4.34 -0.13 -7.84
CA GLU A 79 -5.49 -0.95 -7.47
C GLU A 79 -5.85 -0.77 -6.00
N CYS A 80 -4.84 -0.80 -5.13
CA CYS A 80 -5.05 -0.63 -3.70
C CYS A 80 -5.64 0.75 -3.40
N SER A 81 -5.11 1.80 -4.03
CA SER A 81 -5.59 3.16 -3.82
C SER A 81 -7.05 3.31 -4.26
N ILE A 82 -7.40 2.78 -5.43
CA ILE A 82 -8.76 2.86 -5.94
C ILE A 82 -9.71 2.06 -5.05
N ARG A 83 -9.30 0.87 -4.64
CA ARG A 83 -10.09 0.03 -3.78
C ARG A 83 -10.38 0.71 -2.44
N ASP A 84 -9.38 1.39 -1.88
CA ASP A 84 -9.57 2.14 -0.65
C ASP A 84 -10.57 3.28 -0.84
N SER A 85 -10.50 3.98 -1.98
CA SER A 85 -11.43 5.06 -2.29
C SER A 85 -12.86 4.54 -2.36
N LEU A 86 -13.06 3.40 -3.03
CA LEU A 86 -14.39 2.79 -3.12
C LEU A 86 -14.92 2.39 -1.76
N ARG A 87 -14.06 1.82 -0.94
CA ARG A 87 -14.44 1.41 0.41
C ARG A 87 -14.85 2.62 1.25
N ARG A 88 -14.11 3.72 1.15
CA ARG A 88 -14.44 4.96 1.85
C ARG A 88 -15.79 5.52 1.41
N ALA A 89 -16.13 5.34 0.14
CA ALA A 89 -17.40 5.78 -0.41
C ALA A 89 -18.55 4.83 -0.08
N GLY A 90 -18.27 3.74 0.64
CA GLY A 90 -19.30 2.76 1.00
C GLY A 90 -19.63 1.78 -0.12
N LEU A 91 -18.81 1.73 -1.16
CA LEU A 91 -19.03 0.83 -2.29
C LEU A 91 -18.20 -0.43 -2.14
N LYS A 92 -18.83 -1.57 -2.41
CA LYS A 92 -18.16 -2.87 -2.35
C LYS A 92 -17.98 -3.41 -3.75
N LEU A 93 -17.19 -2.70 -4.54
CA LEU A 93 -16.91 -3.09 -5.92
C LEU A 93 -15.53 -3.71 -6.01
N THR A 94 -15.39 -4.64 -6.94
CA THR A 94 -14.10 -5.23 -7.24
C THR A 94 -13.54 -4.55 -8.48
N ILE A 95 -12.28 -4.16 -8.40
CA ILE A 95 -11.58 -3.54 -9.51
C ILE A 95 -10.39 -4.38 -9.89
N GLU A 96 -10.24 -4.61 -11.18
CA GLU A 96 -9.08 -5.29 -11.73
C GLU A 96 -8.50 -4.39 -12.81
N LEU A 97 -7.22 -4.03 -12.66
CA LEU A 97 -6.52 -3.20 -13.62
C LEU A 97 -5.58 -4.05 -14.45
N LYS A 98 -5.55 -3.77 -15.74
CA LYS A 98 -4.65 -4.48 -16.66
C LYS A 98 -3.77 -3.46 -17.36
N GLN A 99 -2.50 -3.85 -17.54
CA GLN A 99 -1.60 -3.00 -18.29
C GLN A 99 -1.88 -3.14 -19.78
N PRO A 100 -1.67 -2.06 -20.56
CA PRO A 100 -1.77 -2.16 -22.01
C PRO A 100 -0.76 -3.16 -22.56
N ALA A 101 -1.13 -3.80 -23.61
CA ALA A 101 -0.25 -4.78 -24.26
C ALA A 101 0.96 -4.09 -24.89
#